data_896a6c47afc152665c79cdbdfef4b525
#
_entry.id   896a6c47afc152665c79cdbdfef4b525
#
_cell.length_a   1.000
_cell.length_b   1.000
_cell.length_c   1.000
_cell.angle_alpha   90.00
_cell.angle_beta   90.00
_cell.angle_gamma   90.00
#
_symmetry.space_group_name_H-M   'P 1'
#
loop_
_entity.id
_entity.type
_entity.pdbx_description
1 polymer ?
#
loop_
_entity_poly.entity_id
_entity_poly.type
_entity_poly.pdbx_seq_one_letter_code
_entity_poly.pdbx_strand_id
1 'polypeptide(L)'
;STGKHDYLTQIGVDHCIDYRKEDFEKKVMEITGGAGVELVLDAVGGKSFKKSYRSLAATGRLGMFGISSAAVGKSRNRIAFFKMVANLPWFKFTPIELINHNKGVFGVNLGRLWGELDRVECWMEDLLELYREGLIKPRVDATFPFSEAAEAHHYIQDRKNIGKVLLVP
;
A
#
# COMPACT_ATOMS: atom_id res chain seq x y z
N SER A 1 5.96 -5.05 9.81
CA SER A 1 6.42 -6.06 10.81
C SER A 1 7.54 -5.48 11.64
N THR A 2 7.68 -5.93 12.87
CA THR A 2 8.67 -5.43 13.84
C THR A 2 10.09 -5.35 13.27
N GLY A 3 10.53 -6.34 12.49
CA GLY A 3 11.88 -6.35 11.89
C GLY A 3 12.18 -5.26 10.85
N LYS A 4 11.18 -4.40 10.52
CA LYS A 4 11.36 -3.26 9.61
C LYS A 4 11.24 -1.91 10.32
N HIS A 5 10.96 -1.90 11.62
CA HIS A 5 10.70 -0.67 12.38
C HIS A 5 11.94 0.23 12.44
N ASP A 6 13.12 -0.33 12.73
CA ASP A 6 14.35 0.42 12.83
C ASP A 6 14.65 1.19 11.54
N TYR A 7 14.51 0.52 10.39
CA TYR A 7 14.67 1.18 9.09
C TYR A 7 13.63 2.28 8.86
N LEU A 8 12.37 2.02 9.18
CA LEU A 8 11.29 3.00 9.00
C LEU A 8 11.53 4.25 9.88
N THR A 9 11.95 4.06 11.12
CA THR A 9 12.31 5.17 12.01
C THR A 9 13.51 5.97 11.48
N GLN A 10 14.53 5.28 10.92
CA GLN A 10 15.69 5.95 10.33
C GLN A 10 15.34 6.85 9.14
N ILE A 11 14.29 6.51 8.37
CA ILE A 11 13.82 7.33 7.24
C ILE A 11 12.75 8.34 7.64
N GLY A 12 12.52 8.57 8.94
CA GLY A 12 11.64 9.63 9.44
C GLY A 12 10.19 9.24 9.67
N VAL A 13 9.88 7.94 9.79
CA VAL A 13 8.52 7.51 10.19
C VAL A 13 8.35 7.66 11.70
N ASP A 14 7.41 8.49 12.12
CA ASP A 14 7.17 8.79 13.55
C ASP A 14 6.63 7.58 14.31
N HIS A 15 5.70 6.83 13.73
CA HIS A 15 5.01 5.72 14.38
C HIS A 15 4.95 4.48 13.50
N CYS A 16 5.60 3.40 13.94
CA CYS A 16 5.58 2.11 13.26
C CYS A 16 4.60 1.15 13.92
N ILE A 17 3.59 0.69 13.18
CA ILE A 17 2.57 -0.25 13.67
C ILE A 17 2.80 -1.63 13.06
N ASP A 18 2.98 -2.66 13.89
CA ASP A 18 3.01 -4.05 13.43
C ASP A 18 1.58 -4.61 13.37
N TYR A 19 0.94 -4.49 12.22
CA TYR A 19 -0.43 -4.95 11.99
C TYR A 19 -0.65 -6.47 12.20
N ARG A 20 0.42 -7.23 12.42
CA ARG A 20 0.33 -8.65 12.78
C ARG A 20 0.08 -8.85 14.27
N LYS A 21 0.49 -7.87 15.09
CA LYS A 21 0.40 -7.90 16.55
C LYS A 21 -0.69 -6.99 17.08
N GLU A 22 -0.98 -5.92 16.34
CA GLU A 22 -1.85 -4.83 16.77
C GLU A 22 -2.92 -4.55 15.71
N ASP A 23 -4.05 -4.02 16.18
CA ASP A 23 -5.07 -3.46 15.29
C ASP A 23 -4.65 -2.04 14.91
N PHE A 24 -4.24 -1.85 13.65
CA PHE A 24 -3.73 -0.55 13.21
C PHE A 24 -4.78 0.58 13.31
N GLU A 25 -6.07 0.28 13.11
CA GLU A 25 -7.14 1.26 13.26
C GLU A 25 -7.20 1.80 14.69
N LYS A 26 -7.22 0.90 15.68
CA LYS A 26 -7.20 1.29 17.09
C LYS A 26 -5.95 2.07 17.43
N LYS A 27 -4.79 1.62 16.93
CA LYS A 27 -3.51 2.26 17.21
C LYS A 27 -3.40 3.65 16.60
N VAL A 28 -3.90 3.85 15.38
CA VAL A 28 -3.97 5.17 14.76
C VAL A 28 -4.86 6.11 15.59
N MET A 29 -6.04 5.65 16.00
CA MET A 29 -6.92 6.48 16.82
C MET A 29 -6.31 6.80 18.19
N GLU A 30 -5.57 5.88 18.80
CA GLU A 30 -4.83 6.13 20.05
C GLU A 30 -3.75 7.21 19.84
N ILE A 31 -2.90 7.07 18.81
CA ILE A 31 -1.80 8.01 18.51
C ILE A 31 -2.33 9.41 18.23
N THR A 32 -3.46 9.52 17.55
CA THR A 32 -4.07 10.80 17.15
C THR A 32 -5.07 11.37 18.16
N GLY A 33 -5.18 10.77 19.34
CA GLY A 33 -6.15 11.18 20.35
C GLY A 33 -7.60 11.13 19.88
N GLY A 34 -7.91 10.20 18.95
CA GLY A 34 -9.26 10.05 18.38
C GLY A 34 -9.52 10.91 17.13
N ALA A 35 -8.61 11.79 16.74
CA ALA A 35 -8.81 12.68 15.59
C ALA A 35 -8.75 11.94 14.24
N GLY A 36 -7.97 10.87 14.15
CA GLY A 36 -7.67 10.18 12.89
C GLY A 36 -6.60 10.91 12.07
N VAL A 37 -6.43 10.47 10.82
CA VAL A 37 -5.41 11.00 9.90
C VAL A 37 -6.04 11.60 8.64
N GLU A 38 -5.38 12.57 8.02
CA GLU A 38 -5.89 13.26 6.83
C GLU A 38 -5.76 12.43 5.55
N LEU A 39 -4.74 11.56 5.47
CA LEU A 39 -4.51 10.73 4.30
C LEU A 39 -4.16 9.30 4.71
N VAL A 40 -4.82 8.35 4.09
CA VAL A 40 -4.43 6.93 4.14
C VAL A 40 -4.17 6.44 2.72
N LEU A 41 -3.02 5.83 2.50
CA LEU A 41 -2.66 5.13 1.27
C LEU A 41 -2.67 3.62 1.53
N ASP A 42 -3.64 2.91 0.97
CA ASP A 42 -3.85 1.48 1.23
C ASP A 42 -3.54 0.63 -0.02
N ALA A 43 -2.47 -0.17 0.09
CA ALA A 43 -2.06 -1.16 -0.91
C ALA A 43 -2.47 -2.60 -0.54
N VAL A 44 -3.07 -2.80 0.64
CA VAL A 44 -3.37 -4.13 1.19
C VAL A 44 -4.69 -4.66 0.68
N GLY A 45 -5.72 -3.82 0.73
CA GLY A 45 -7.05 -4.18 0.26
C GLY A 45 -7.84 -5.08 1.21
N GLY A 46 -8.99 -5.54 0.74
CA GLY A 46 -9.85 -6.40 1.54
C GLY A 46 -10.39 -5.69 2.78
N LYS A 47 -10.30 -6.35 3.94
CA LYS A 47 -10.75 -5.78 5.22
C LYS A 47 -9.99 -4.52 5.63
N SER A 48 -8.78 -4.30 5.07
CA SER A 48 -7.98 -3.12 5.36
C SER A 48 -8.68 -1.84 4.93
N PHE A 49 -9.29 -1.81 3.75
CA PHE A 49 -9.97 -0.61 3.24
C PHE A 49 -11.00 -0.04 4.23
N LYS A 50 -11.77 -0.91 4.88
CA LYS A 50 -12.77 -0.48 5.87
C LYS A 50 -12.13 0.13 7.11
N LYS A 51 -11.05 -0.47 7.60
CA LYS A 51 -10.27 0.05 8.73
C LYS A 51 -9.58 1.36 8.36
N SER A 52 -8.97 1.43 7.19
CA SER A 52 -8.33 2.62 6.64
C SER A 52 -9.30 3.79 6.53
N TYR A 53 -10.53 3.54 6.03
CA TYR A 53 -11.57 4.57 5.98
C TYR A 53 -12.01 5.06 7.37
N ARG A 54 -12.12 4.16 8.36
CA ARG A 54 -12.48 4.53 9.72
C ARG A 54 -11.37 5.32 10.43
N SER A 55 -10.12 5.06 10.08
CA SER A 55 -8.97 5.80 10.62
C SER A 55 -8.82 7.23 10.10
N LEU A 56 -9.64 7.64 9.11
CA LEU A 56 -9.60 9.01 8.58
C LEU A 56 -10.23 10.01 9.54
N ALA A 57 -9.59 11.17 9.64
CA ALA A 57 -10.17 12.39 10.22
C ALA A 57 -11.32 12.93 9.35
N ALA A 58 -12.04 13.92 9.86
CA ALA A 58 -12.93 14.73 9.03
C ALA A 58 -12.10 15.42 7.93
N THR A 59 -12.62 15.48 6.70
CA THR A 59 -11.95 15.92 5.47
C THR A 59 -10.82 15.01 4.98
N GLY A 60 -10.55 13.92 5.67
CA GLY A 60 -9.52 12.94 5.30
C GLY A 60 -9.88 12.15 4.03
N ARG A 61 -8.83 11.60 3.39
CA ARG A 61 -8.94 10.90 2.10
C ARG A 61 -8.29 9.52 2.15
N LEU A 62 -8.97 8.53 1.58
CA LEU A 62 -8.45 7.18 1.38
C LEU A 62 -8.05 6.99 -0.08
N GLY A 63 -6.78 6.78 -0.33
CA GLY A 63 -6.23 6.34 -1.63
C GLY A 63 -6.04 4.82 -1.66
N MET A 64 -6.77 4.15 -2.55
CA MET A 64 -6.69 2.70 -2.75
C MET A 64 -5.89 2.42 -4.03
N PHE A 65 -4.70 1.82 -3.90
CA PHE A 65 -3.82 1.59 -5.05
C PHE A 65 -3.29 0.15 -5.16
N GLY A 66 -3.80 -0.77 -4.35
CA GLY A 66 -3.40 -2.17 -4.41
C GLY A 66 -4.35 -3.09 -3.68
N ILE A 67 -4.18 -4.39 -3.94
CA ILE A 67 -4.90 -5.49 -3.29
C ILE A 67 -3.92 -6.62 -2.94
N SER A 68 -2.79 -6.26 -2.30
CA SER A 68 -1.72 -7.23 -2.01
C SER A 68 -2.16 -8.39 -1.11
N SER A 69 -3.26 -8.24 -0.36
CA SER A 69 -3.87 -9.34 0.40
C SER A 69 -4.40 -10.46 -0.51
N ALA A 70 -4.70 -10.16 -1.77
CA ALA A 70 -5.15 -11.12 -2.76
C ALA A 70 -4.01 -11.93 -3.39
N ALA A 71 -2.77 -11.45 -3.30
CA ALA A 71 -1.58 -12.06 -3.90
C ALA A 71 -0.91 -13.11 -2.99
N VAL A 72 -1.48 -13.43 -1.82
CA VAL A 72 -0.89 -14.36 -0.86
C VAL A 72 -1.29 -15.79 -1.22
N GLY A 73 -0.34 -16.57 -1.71
CA GLY A 73 -0.48 -18.01 -1.88
C GLY A 73 0.34 -18.60 -3.04
N LYS A 74 1.10 -19.65 -2.76
CA LYS A 74 1.88 -20.43 -3.73
C LYS A 74 1.03 -21.29 -4.69
N SER A 75 -0.30 -21.25 -4.57
CA SER A 75 -1.19 -22.14 -5.34
C SER A 75 -2.22 -21.34 -6.15
N ARG A 76 -2.26 -21.59 -7.46
CA ARG A 76 -3.36 -21.24 -8.38
C ARG A 76 -4.63 -22.03 -8.04
N ASN A 77 -5.04 -22.09 -6.79
CA ASN A 77 -6.23 -22.82 -6.40
C ASN A 77 -7.46 -21.96 -6.70
N ARG A 78 -8.32 -22.43 -7.63
CA ARG A 78 -9.60 -21.77 -7.99
C ARG A 78 -10.46 -21.53 -6.74
N ILE A 79 -10.38 -22.40 -5.73
CA ILE A 79 -11.08 -22.25 -4.45
C ILE A 79 -10.53 -21.04 -3.66
N ALA A 80 -9.21 -20.80 -3.70
CA ALA A 80 -8.60 -19.63 -3.08
C ALA A 80 -9.06 -18.34 -3.77
N PHE A 81 -9.18 -18.34 -5.10
CA PHE A 81 -9.72 -17.22 -5.87
C PHE A 81 -11.20 -16.95 -5.51
N PHE A 82 -12.04 -17.98 -5.44
CA PHE A 82 -13.43 -17.82 -5.01
C PHE A 82 -13.57 -17.34 -3.57
N LYS A 83 -12.75 -17.86 -2.65
CA LYS A 83 -12.68 -17.34 -1.26
C LYS A 83 -12.19 -15.89 -1.22
N MET A 84 -11.27 -15.51 -2.07
CA MET A 84 -10.81 -14.13 -2.21
C MET A 84 -11.94 -13.22 -2.69
N VAL A 85 -12.66 -13.60 -3.74
CA VAL A 85 -13.81 -12.82 -4.28
C VAL A 85 -14.95 -12.74 -3.25
N ALA A 86 -15.23 -13.83 -2.55
CA ALA A 86 -16.24 -13.85 -1.48
C ALA A 86 -15.83 -13.03 -0.24
N ASN A 87 -14.52 -12.90 0.00
CA ASN A 87 -13.96 -12.07 1.08
C ASN A 87 -13.55 -10.66 0.61
N LEU A 88 -13.72 -10.32 -0.68
CA LEU A 88 -13.72 -8.93 -1.10
C LEU A 88 -14.88 -8.27 -0.37
N PRO A 89 -14.64 -7.39 0.59
CA PRO A 89 -15.74 -6.68 1.21
C PRO A 89 -16.41 -5.88 0.10
N TRP A 90 -17.68 -6.12 -0.12
CA TRP A 90 -18.54 -5.25 -0.91
C TRP A 90 -18.67 -3.92 -0.16
N PHE A 91 -17.55 -3.22 -0.10
CA PHE A 91 -17.46 -1.94 0.58
C PHE A 91 -18.07 -0.92 -0.38
N LYS A 92 -19.31 -0.56 -0.10
CA LYS A 92 -20.02 0.46 -0.85
C LYS A 92 -19.84 1.79 -0.14
N PHE A 93 -19.33 2.76 -0.86
CA PHE A 93 -19.38 4.16 -0.45
C PHE A 93 -20.62 4.78 -1.08
N THR A 94 -21.53 5.26 -0.30
CA THR A 94 -22.64 6.03 -0.82
C THR A 94 -22.29 7.53 -0.77
N PRO A 95 -22.74 8.35 -1.74
CA PRO A 95 -22.48 9.79 -1.71
C PRO A 95 -22.92 10.44 -0.39
N ILE A 96 -24.08 10.03 0.12
CA ILE A 96 -24.63 10.56 1.38
C ILE A 96 -23.71 10.21 2.57
N GLU A 97 -23.16 9.01 2.63
CA GLU A 97 -22.23 8.61 3.67
C GLU A 97 -20.94 9.44 3.63
N LEU A 98 -20.38 9.65 2.43
CA LEU A 98 -19.18 10.47 2.25
C LEU A 98 -19.41 11.92 2.67
N ILE A 99 -20.56 12.50 2.28
CA ILE A 99 -20.95 13.86 2.65
C ILE A 99 -21.12 13.96 4.18
N ASN A 100 -21.87 13.05 4.79
CA ASN A 100 -22.16 13.09 6.24
C ASN A 100 -20.88 12.91 7.08
N HIS A 101 -19.91 12.13 6.60
CA HIS A 101 -18.63 11.93 7.30
C HIS A 101 -17.57 12.95 6.88
N ASN A 102 -17.82 13.78 5.88
CA ASN A 102 -16.83 14.68 5.28
C ASN A 102 -15.54 13.93 4.89
N LYS A 103 -15.65 12.77 4.22
CA LYS A 103 -14.48 11.94 3.83
C LYS A 103 -14.45 11.71 2.33
N GLY A 104 -13.25 11.61 1.77
CA GLY A 104 -13.02 11.30 0.36
C GLY A 104 -12.44 9.91 0.15
N VAL A 105 -12.74 9.33 -1.01
CA VAL A 105 -12.12 8.07 -1.46
C VAL A 105 -11.73 8.18 -2.92
N PHE A 106 -10.59 7.63 -3.29
CA PHE A 106 -10.14 7.53 -4.68
C PHE A 106 -9.36 6.24 -4.90
N GLY A 107 -9.31 5.79 -6.13
CA GLY A 107 -8.55 4.61 -6.52
C GLY A 107 -7.57 4.93 -7.65
N VAL A 108 -6.40 4.25 -7.63
CA VAL A 108 -5.42 4.32 -8.71
C VAL A 108 -4.97 2.91 -9.08
N ASN A 109 -5.00 2.60 -10.37
CA ASN A 109 -4.41 1.38 -10.93
C ASN A 109 -3.55 1.74 -12.14
N LEU A 110 -2.24 1.85 -11.91
CA LEU A 110 -1.28 2.19 -12.98
C LEU A 110 -1.37 1.24 -14.18
N GLY A 111 -1.64 -0.05 -13.95
CA GLY A 111 -1.83 -1.04 -15.01
C GLY A 111 -3.06 -0.81 -15.89
N ARG A 112 -3.86 0.21 -15.63
CA ARG A 112 -5.02 0.63 -16.44
C ARG A 112 -4.85 2.03 -17.06
N LEU A 113 -3.67 2.63 -16.93
CA LEU A 113 -3.37 3.97 -17.45
C LEU A 113 -2.57 3.94 -18.76
N TRP A 114 -2.65 2.84 -19.52
CA TRP A 114 -1.95 2.74 -20.82
C TRP A 114 -2.41 3.75 -21.87
N GLY A 115 -3.60 4.32 -21.74
CA GLY A 115 -4.09 5.42 -22.58
C GLY A 115 -3.62 6.81 -22.15
N GLU A 116 -2.89 6.92 -21.03
CA GLU A 116 -2.46 8.16 -20.39
C GLU A 116 -0.93 8.21 -20.27
N LEU A 117 -0.21 7.69 -21.27
CA LEU A 117 1.25 7.55 -21.20
C LEU A 117 1.97 8.87 -21.00
N ASP A 118 1.53 9.94 -21.67
CA ASP A 118 2.12 11.28 -21.54
C ASP A 118 2.06 11.78 -20.08
N ARG A 119 0.94 11.50 -19.40
CA ARG A 119 0.77 11.84 -17.98
C ARG A 119 1.67 11.02 -17.08
N VAL A 120 1.79 9.72 -17.37
CA VAL A 120 2.68 8.81 -16.61
C VAL A 120 4.13 9.21 -16.80
N GLU A 121 4.53 9.61 -18.01
CA GLU A 121 5.86 10.14 -18.30
C GLU A 121 6.16 11.39 -17.50
N CYS A 122 5.25 12.38 -17.50
CA CYS A 122 5.38 13.60 -16.70
C CYS A 122 5.57 13.28 -15.19
N TRP A 123 4.77 12.39 -14.63
CA TRP A 123 4.94 11.96 -13.24
C TRP A 123 6.27 11.27 -12.99
N MET A 124 6.78 10.52 -13.96
CA MET A 124 8.09 9.87 -13.83
C MET A 124 9.22 10.92 -13.87
N GLU A 125 9.10 11.95 -14.70
CA GLU A 125 10.05 13.06 -14.73
C GLU A 125 10.08 13.80 -13.39
N ASP A 126 8.91 14.14 -12.83
CA ASP A 126 8.78 14.76 -11.50
C ASP A 126 9.47 13.89 -10.41
N LEU A 127 9.25 12.57 -10.43
CA LEU A 127 9.88 11.65 -9.49
C LEU A 127 11.39 11.58 -9.67
N LEU A 128 11.90 11.63 -10.90
CA LEU A 128 13.33 11.65 -11.18
C LEU A 128 13.97 12.96 -10.71
N GLU A 129 13.28 14.08 -10.82
CA GLU A 129 13.74 15.36 -10.29
C GLU A 129 13.85 15.32 -8.77
N LEU A 130 12.80 14.88 -8.06
CA LEU A 130 12.82 14.67 -6.61
C LEU A 130 13.97 13.73 -6.17
N TYR A 131 14.28 12.72 -6.98
CA TYR A 131 15.41 11.83 -6.72
C TYR A 131 16.75 12.55 -6.89
N ARG A 132 16.93 13.35 -7.96
CA ARG A 132 18.16 14.12 -8.20
C ARG A 132 18.39 15.16 -7.11
N GLU A 133 17.34 15.77 -6.60
CA GLU A 133 17.38 16.69 -5.47
C GLU A 133 17.61 16.00 -4.12
N GLY A 134 17.60 14.68 -4.08
CA GLY A 134 17.78 13.89 -2.86
C GLY A 134 16.59 13.90 -1.90
N LEU A 135 15.44 14.40 -2.34
CA LEU A 135 14.20 14.43 -1.57
C LEU A 135 13.57 13.05 -1.43
N ILE A 136 13.73 12.18 -2.43
CA ILE A 136 13.37 10.77 -2.35
C ILE A 136 14.61 9.91 -2.51
N LYS A 137 14.71 8.85 -1.69
CA LYS A 137 15.87 7.93 -1.68
C LYS A 137 15.38 6.49 -1.70
N PRO A 138 14.97 5.96 -2.87
CA PRO A 138 14.47 4.59 -2.96
C PRO A 138 15.60 3.61 -2.61
N ARG A 139 15.35 2.78 -1.60
CA ARG A 139 16.29 1.72 -1.21
C ARG A 139 16.15 0.53 -2.15
N VAL A 140 17.27 0.07 -2.70
CA VAL A 140 17.40 -1.26 -3.31
C VAL A 140 17.87 -2.21 -2.22
N ASP A 141 17.10 -3.26 -1.97
CA ASP A 141 17.37 -4.24 -0.91
C ASP A 141 18.14 -5.45 -1.43
N ALA A 142 17.73 -5.94 -2.61
CA ALA A 142 18.36 -7.09 -3.25
C ALA A 142 18.32 -6.94 -4.77
N THR A 143 19.32 -7.54 -5.42
CA THR A 143 19.43 -7.62 -6.88
C THR A 143 19.61 -9.08 -7.28
N PHE A 144 18.89 -9.52 -8.29
CA PHE A 144 18.95 -10.88 -8.84
C PHE A 144 19.22 -10.82 -10.34
N PRO A 145 19.96 -11.78 -10.91
CA PRO A 145 20.05 -11.91 -12.36
C PRO A 145 18.68 -12.34 -12.95
N PHE A 146 18.42 -12.05 -14.22
CA PHE A 146 17.18 -12.47 -14.89
C PHE A 146 16.92 -13.98 -14.80
N SER A 147 17.99 -14.80 -14.78
CA SER A 147 17.90 -16.26 -14.62
C SER A 147 17.28 -16.68 -13.28
N GLU A 148 17.35 -15.83 -12.27
CA GLU A 148 16.83 -16.07 -10.91
C GLU A 148 15.53 -15.28 -10.62
N ALA A 149 14.80 -14.88 -11.66
CA ALA A 149 13.57 -14.12 -11.51
C ALA A 149 12.54 -14.80 -10.60
N ALA A 150 12.46 -16.14 -10.61
CA ALA A 150 11.58 -16.90 -9.73
C ALA A 150 11.95 -16.70 -8.26
N GLU A 151 13.24 -16.66 -7.92
CA GLU A 151 13.73 -16.44 -6.57
C GLU A 151 13.47 -15.00 -6.09
N ALA A 152 13.68 -14.03 -6.96
CA ALA A 152 13.32 -12.64 -6.70
C ALA A 152 11.84 -12.50 -6.36
N HIS A 153 10.94 -13.19 -7.08
CA HIS A 153 9.52 -13.22 -6.79
C HIS A 153 9.23 -13.88 -5.43
N HIS A 154 9.88 -15.00 -5.11
CA HIS A 154 9.74 -15.65 -3.79
C HIS A 154 10.21 -14.74 -2.67
N TYR A 155 11.32 -14.04 -2.85
CA TYR A 155 11.86 -13.09 -1.88
C TYR A 155 10.84 -11.99 -1.53
N ILE A 156 10.16 -11.43 -2.54
CA ILE A 156 9.08 -10.43 -2.36
C ILE A 156 7.85 -11.07 -1.70
N GLN A 157 7.42 -12.24 -2.18
CA GLN A 157 6.23 -12.94 -1.64
C GLN A 157 6.40 -13.34 -0.17
N ASP A 158 7.61 -13.72 0.22
CA ASP A 158 7.98 -14.03 1.60
C ASP A 158 8.11 -12.77 2.47
N ARG A 159 7.94 -11.57 1.88
CA ARG A 159 8.03 -10.26 2.55
C ARG A 159 9.37 -10.02 3.24
N LYS A 160 10.44 -10.59 2.73
CA LYS A 160 11.81 -10.45 3.24
C LYS A 160 12.38 -9.06 2.94
N ASN A 161 12.01 -8.49 1.79
CA ASN A 161 12.56 -7.24 1.28
C ASN A 161 12.23 -6.03 2.16
N ILE A 162 13.22 -5.12 2.28
CA ILE A 162 13.08 -3.77 2.83
C ILE A 162 13.47 -2.78 1.72
N GLY A 163 12.55 -2.51 0.83
CA GLY A 163 12.79 -1.68 -0.35
C GLY A 163 12.49 -2.42 -1.65
N LYS A 164 13.13 -2.00 -2.72
CA LYS A 164 12.98 -2.55 -4.07
C LYS A 164 13.84 -3.79 -4.26
N VAL A 165 13.33 -4.71 -5.06
CA VAL A 165 14.09 -5.87 -5.57
C VAL A 165 14.25 -5.67 -7.06
N LEU A 166 15.47 -5.74 -7.56
CA LEU A 166 15.81 -5.51 -8.96
C LEU A 166 16.18 -6.81 -9.65
N LEU A 167 15.83 -6.92 -10.92
CA LEU A 167 16.38 -7.89 -11.83
C LEU A 167 17.40 -7.19 -12.74
N VAL A 168 18.56 -7.82 -12.93
CA VAL A 168 19.63 -7.31 -13.80
C VAL A 168 20.02 -8.38 -14.82
N PRO A 169 20.60 -7.98 -15.98
CA PRO A 169 21.13 -8.91 -16.97
C PRO A 169 22.18 -9.84 -16.41
#